data_546c2703cd3d9388a04ae71a852f58ed
#
_entry.id   546c2703cd3d9388a04ae71a852f58ed
#
_cell.length_a   1.000
_cell.length_b   1.000
_cell.length_c   1.000
_cell.angle_alpha   90.00
_cell.angle_beta   90.00
_cell.angle_gamma   90.00
#
_symmetry.space_group_name_H-M   'P 1'
#
loop_
_entity.id
_entity.type
_entity.pdbx_description
1 polymer ?
#
loop_
_entity_poly.entity_id
_entity_poly.type
_entity_poly.pdbx_seq_one_letter_code
_entity_poly.pdbx_strand_id
1 'polypeptide(L)'
;MIFSDITVATPYIKSGKLRALGVTTEKRAPSLPEVPTFAEQGLPGFEVVQWYGVFGPAGMPAPVLRKINEGLVRALATPEFREQFNAQGVELMQSTPPALGNYVRNELARWTKILKEMGINEAP
;
A
#
# COMPACT_ATOMS: atom_id res chain seq x y z
N MET A 1 22.09 3.37 0.65
CA MET A 1 20.81 2.79 1.08
C MET A 1 19.69 3.65 0.55
N ILE A 2 18.61 3.05 0.05
CA ILE A 2 17.44 3.75 -0.52
C ILE A 2 16.18 3.02 -0.07
N PHE A 3 15.11 3.76 0.20
CA PHE A 3 13.75 3.23 0.25
C PHE A 3 13.16 3.27 -1.16
N SER A 4 12.62 2.17 -1.61
CA SER A 4 12.07 2.03 -2.96
C SER A 4 10.75 1.27 -2.91
N ASP A 5 9.88 1.56 -3.87
CA ASP A 5 8.69 0.76 -4.11
C ASP A 5 9.10 -0.68 -4.45
N ILE A 6 8.40 -1.66 -3.87
CA ILE A 6 8.68 -3.08 -4.05
C ILE A 6 8.53 -3.50 -5.52
N THR A 7 7.59 -2.91 -6.24
CA THR A 7 7.35 -3.20 -7.66
C THR A 7 8.55 -2.82 -8.53
N VAL A 8 9.21 -1.71 -8.18
CA VAL A 8 10.40 -1.22 -8.86
C VAL A 8 11.64 -2.01 -8.45
N ALA A 9 11.79 -2.33 -7.15
CA ALA A 9 12.99 -2.97 -6.62
C ALA A 9 13.08 -4.47 -6.94
N THR A 10 11.95 -5.18 -6.97
CA THR A 10 11.90 -6.66 -7.11
C THR A 10 12.69 -7.20 -8.31
N PRO A 11 12.61 -6.66 -9.54
CA PRO A 11 13.39 -7.16 -10.67
C PRO A 11 14.91 -7.06 -10.44
N TYR A 12 15.36 -5.98 -9.79
CA TYR A 12 16.78 -5.77 -9.49
C TYR A 12 17.27 -6.66 -8.35
N ILE A 13 16.42 -6.95 -7.37
CA ILE A 13 16.72 -7.89 -6.29
C ILE A 13 16.85 -9.31 -6.86
N LYS A 14 15.89 -9.75 -7.66
CA LYS A 14 15.89 -11.07 -8.32
C LYS A 14 17.08 -11.26 -9.26
N SER A 15 17.55 -10.20 -9.92
CA SER A 15 18.75 -10.24 -10.78
C SER A 15 20.07 -10.06 -10.01
N GLY A 16 20.03 -9.93 -8.67
CA GLY A 16 21.23 -9.76 -7.84
C GLY A 16 21.88 -8.37 -7.91
N LYS A 17 21.26 -7.41 -8.61
CA LYS A 17 21.77 -6.03 -8.72
C LYS A 17 21.52 -5.20 -7.48
N LEU A 18 20.49 -5.55 -6.70
CA LEU A 18 20.17 -4.94 -5.42
C LEU A 18 20.08 -6.02 -4.34
N ARG A 19 20.49 -5.67 -3.13
CA ARG A 19 20.27 -6.47 -1.93
C ARG A 19 19.18 -5.82 -1.10
N ALA A 20 18.06 -6.52 -0.88
CA ALA A 20 17.04 -6.09 0.04
C ALA A 20 17.53 -6.29 1.49
N LEU A 21 17.36 -5.28 2.33
CA LEU A 21 17.72 -5.29 3.74
C LEU A 21 16.52 -5.55 4.64
N GLY A 22 15.34 -5.14 4.21
CA GLY A 22 14.09 -5.32 4.93
C GLY A 22 12.91 -4.75 4.17
N VAL A 23 11.71 -5.18 4.54
CA VAL A 23 10.43 -4.61 4.07
C VAL A 23 9.76 -3.85 5.21
N THR A 24 9.05 -2.78 4.87
CA THR A 24 8.40 -1.87 5.83
C THR A 24 6.96 -2.26 6.14
N THR A 25 6.50 -3.40 5.63
CA THR A 25 5.18 -3.97 5.90
C THR A 25 5.20 -4.76 7.22
N GLU A 26 4.02 -4.92 7.85
CA GLU A 26 3.87 -5.73 9.07
C GLU A 26 4.27 -7.20 8.86
N LYS A 27 3.99 -7.72 7.66
CA LYS A 27 4.34 -9.10 7.25
C LYS A 27 5.32 -9.05 6.10
N ARG A 28 6.10 -10.12 5.93
CA ARG A 28 6.98 -10.27 4.78
C ARG A 28 6.20 -10.23 3.48
N ALA A 29 6.77 -9.59 2.47
CA ALA A 29 6.13 -9.49 1.16
C ALA A 29 6.11 -10.87 0.47
N PRO A 30 4.98 -11.32 -0.08
CA PRO A 30 4.91 -12.61 -0.79
C PRO A 30 5.85 -12.71 -1.99
N SER A 31 6.19 -11.59 -2.61
CA SER A 31 7.14 -11.51 -3.73
C SER A 31 8.62 -11.67 -3.32
N LEU A 32 8.92 -11.47 -2.01
CA LEU A 32 10.28 -11.53 -1.42
C LEU A 32 10.21 -12.17 -0.01
N PRO A 33 9.82 -13.43 0.10
CA PRO A 33 9.54 -14.07 1.39
C PRO A 33 10.80 -14.24 2.26
N GLU A 34 11.97 -14.21 1.66
CA GLU A 34 13.26 -14.30 2.35
C GLU A 34 13.68 -12.97 3.01
N VAL A 35 13.07 -11.84 2.61
CA VAL A 35 13.42 -10.52 3.15
C VAL A 35 12.65 -10.27 4.44
N PRO A 36 13.34 -10.04 5.57
CA PRO A 36 12.69 -9.81 6.86
C PRO A 36 11.97 -8.47 6.90
N THR A 37 10.99 -8.33 7.79
CA THR A 37 10.37 -7.04 8.09
C THR A 37 11.27 -6.19 9.01
N PHE A 38 11.04 -4.88 9.08
CA PHE A 38 11.73 -4.03 10.05
C PHE A 38 11.35 -4.38 11.49
N ALA A 39 10.13 -4.83 11.73
CA ALA A 39 9.70 -5.32 13.04
C ALA A 39 10.51 -6.54 13.49
N GLU A 40 10.74 -7.51 12.60
CA GLU A 40 11.60 -8.69 12.87
C GLU A 40 13.05 -8.30 13.14
N GLN A 41 13.50 -7.15 12.66
CA GLN A 41 14.86 -6.63 12.87
C GLN A 41 14.97 -5.67 14.06
N GLY A 42 13.98 -5.61 14.94
CA GLY A 42 14.03 -4.84 16.19
C GLY A 42 13.46 -3.41 16.09
N LEU A 43 12.72 -3.09 15.04
CA LEU A 43 12.00 -1.83 14.88
C LEU A 43 10.47 -2.05 14.87
N PRO A 44 9.87 -2.52 15.97
CA PRO A 44 8.44 -2.75 16.05
C PRO A 44 7.68 -1.42 15.87
N GLY A 45 6.55 -1.48 15.16
CA GLY A 45 5.71 -0.30 14.89
C GLY A 45 6.21 0.61 13.75
N PHE A 46 7.38 0.30 13.17
CA PHE A 46 7.81 0.97 11.95
C PHE A 46 7.10 0.33 10.75
N GLU A 47 6.01 0.95 10.35
CA GLU A 47 5.23 0.51 9.21
C GLU A 47 5.01 1.68 8.24
N VAL A 48 5.46 1.50 7.01
CA VAL A 48 5.23 2.42 5.90
C VAL A 48 4.78 1.60 4.70
N VAL A 49 3.51 1.72 4.35
CA VAL A 49 2.93 1.01 3.21
C VAL A 49 2.56 2.02 2.15
N GLN A 50 3.05 1.79 0.94
CA GLN A 50 2.54 2.50 -0.22
C GLN A 50 1.24 1.85 -0.67
N TRP A 51 0.19 2.64 -0.78
CA TRP A 51 -1.12 2.16 -1.15
C TRP A 51 -1.73 3.00 -2.28
N TYR A 52 -2.63 2.40 -3.02
CA TYR A 52 -3.35 3.02 -4.12
C TYR A 52 -4.85 2.87 -3.90
N GLY A 53 -5.60 3.89 -4.21
CA GLY A 53 -7.06 3.89 -4.09
C GLY A 53 -7.73 4.44 -5.34
N VAL A 54 -8.95 3.97 -5.63
CA VAL A 54 -9.79 4.53 -6.69
C VAL A 54 -10.77 5.50 -6.05
N PHE A 55 -10.74 6.73 -6.52
CA PHE A 55 -11.57 7.82 -6.01
C PHE A 55 -12.46 8.37 -7.12
N GLY A 56 -13.64 8.85 -6.74
CA GLY A 56 -14.56 9.55 -7.63
C GLY A 56 -14.78 11.01 -7.20
N PRO A 57 -15.42 11.82 -8.03
CA PRO A 57 -15.79 13.19 -7.69
C PRO A 57 -16.64 13.29 -6.42
N ALA A 58 -16.48 14.37 -5.66
CA ALA A 58 -17.35 14.65 -4.53
C ALA A 58 -18.80 14.81 -4.98
N GLY A 59 -19.75 14.37 -4.13
CA GLY A 59 -21.18 14.46 -4.45
C GLY A 59 -21.70 13.40 -5.42
N MET A 60 -20.89 12.36 -5.73
CA MET A 60 -21.37 11.24 -6.56
C MET A 60 -22.60 10.59 -5.92
N PRO A 61 -23.70 10.32 -6.69
CA PRO A 61 -24.89 9.65 -6.16
C PRO A 61 -24.54 8.26 -5.59
N ALA A 62 -25.07 7.96 -4.41
CA ALA A 62 -24.79 6.70 -3.70
C ALA A 62 -25.03 5.42 -4.53
N PRO A 63 -26.09 5.34 -5.38
CA PRO A 63 -26.28 4.17 -6.26
C PRO A 63 -25.15 3.99 -7.28
N VAL A 64 -24.63 5.10 -7.83
CA VAL A 64 -23.52 5.08 -8.79
C VAL A 64 -22.24 4.61 -8.12
N LEU A 65 -21.90 5.19 -6.96
CA LEU A 65 -20.74 4.80 -6.16
C LEU A 65 -20.80 3.31 -5.81
N ARG A 66 -21.94 2.81 -5.39
CA ARG A 66 -22.15 1.39 -5.07
C ARG A 66 -21.90 0.49 -6.28
N LYS A 67 -22.49 0.84 -7.44
CA LYS A 67 -22.32 0.07 -8.68
C LYS A 67 -20.87 0.01 -9.14
N ILE A 68 -20.12 1.11 -9.02
CA ILE A 68 -18.69 1.17 -9.34
C ILE A 68 -17.90 0.28 -8.36
N ASN A 69 -18.14 0.41 -7.06
CA ASN A 69 -17.46 -0.41 -6.04
C ASN A 69 -17.71 -1.91 -6.25
N GLU A 70 -18.95 -2.32 -6.50
CA GLU A 70 -19.29 -3.71 -6.81
C GLU A 70 -18.56 -4.22 -8.07
N GLY A 71 -18.44 -3.39 -9.09
CA GLY A 71 -17.67 -3.70 -10.30
C GLY A 71 -16.19 -3.90 -10.01
N LEU A 72 -15.59 -3.00 -9.25
CA LEU A 72 -14.19 -3.09 -8.83
C LEU A 72 -13.93 -4.33 -7.97
N VAL A 73 -14.79 -4.58 -6.97
CA VAL A 73 -14.67 -5.77 -6.09
C VAL A 73 -14.70 -7.06 -6.91
N ARG A 74 -15.62 -7.16 -7.88
CA ARG A 74 -15.68 -8.33 -8.78
C ARG A 74 -14.42 -8.46 -9.63
N ALA A 75 -13.92 -7.38 -10.22
CA ALA A 75 -12.70 -7.40 -11.03
C ALA A 75 -11.47 -7.83 -10.20
N LEU A 76 -11.31 -7.27 -9.00
CA LEU A 76 -10.22 -7.61 -8.08
C LEU A 76 -10.30 -9.05 -7.51
N ALA A 77 -11.46 -9.71 -7.65
CA ALA A 77 -11.64 -11.10 -7.24
C ALA A 77 -11.22 -12.11 -8.31
N THR A 78 -11.03 -11.69 -9.57
CA THR A 78 -10.67 -12.62 -10.65
C THR A 78 -9.24 -13.13 -10.47
N PRO A 79 -8.99 -14.42 -10.78
CA PRO A 79 -7.65 -15.01 -10.67
C PRO A 79 -6.62 -14.26 -11.50
N GLU A 80 -6.96 -13.88 -12.73
CA GLU A 80 -6.07 -13.19 -13.67
C GLU A 80 -5.58 -11.86 -13.10
N PHE A 81 -6.48 -11.07 -12.50
CA PHE A 81 -6.10 -9.81 -11.85
C PHE A 81 -5.16 -10.06 -10.67
N ARG A 82 -5.50 -11.05 -9.81
CA ARG A 82 -4.68 -11.38 -8.65
C ARG A 82 -3.28 -11.83 -9.04
N GLU A 83 -3.17 -12.72 -10.01
CA GLU A 83 -1.88 -13.20 -10.49
C GLU A 83 -1.02 -12.06 -11.07
N GLN A 84 -1.62 -11.20 -11.89
CA GLN A 84 -0.92 -10.08 -12.51
C GLN A 84 -0.36 -9.10 -11.46
N PHE A 85 -1.14 -8.73 -10.45
CA PHE A 85 -0.71 -7.79 -9.42
C PHE A 85 0.25 -8.44 -8.41
N ASN A 86 0.01 -9.69 -8.02
CA ASN A 86 0.93 -10.44 -7.15
C ASN A 86 2.30 -10.62 -7.79
N ALA A 87 2.38 -10.85 -9.10
CA ALA A 87 3.64 -10.94 -9.82
C ALA A 87 4.46 -9.64 -9.75
N GLN A 88 3.78 -8.50 -9.59
CA GLN A 88 4.40 -7.19 -9.39
C GLN A 88 4.64 -6.84 -7.91
N GLY A 89 4.27 -7.71 -6.98
CA GLY A 89 4.42 -7.46 -5.54
C GLY A 89 3.33 -6.59 -4.94
N VAL A 90 2.22 -6.38 -5.65
CA VAL A 90 1.06 -5.61 -5.17
C VAL A 90 0.02 -6.55 -4.57
N GLU A 91 -0.34 -6.33 -3.31
CA GLU A 91 -1.42 -7.03 -2.65
C GLU A 91 -2.76 -6.33 -2.94
N LEU A 92 -3.71 -7.07 -3.51
CA LEU A 92 -5.04 -6.54 -3.82
C LEU A 92 -5.95 -6.60 -2.60
N MET A 93 -6.39 -5.44 -2.14
CA MET A 93 -7.35 -5.29 -1.05
C MET A 93 -8.72 -4.87 -1.58
N GLN A 94 -9.76 -5.53 -1.09
CA GLN A 94 -11.14 -5.13 -1.36
C GLN A 94 -11.67 -4.32 -0.17
N SER A 95 -12.30 -3.18 -0.46
CA SER A 95 -12.88 -2.34 0.59
C SER A 95 -14.23 -1.75 0.18
N THR A 96 -15.04 -1.40 1.16
CA THR A 96 -16.21 -0.56 0.93
C THR A 96 -15.80 0.90 0.86
N PRO A 97 -16.58 1.79 0.19
CA PRO A 97 -16.29 3.22 0.16
C PRO A 97 -16.13 3.86 1.55
N PRO A 98 -16.97 3.54 2.57
CA PRO A 98 -16.75 4.05 3.92
C PRO A 98 -15.46 3.56 4.56
N ALA A 99 -15.07 2.29 4.32
CA ALA A 99 -13.83 1.73 4.88
C ALA A 99 -12.61 2.43 4.29
N LEU A 100 -12.56 2.64 2.96
CA LEU A 100 -11.49 3.41 2.32
C LEU A 100 -11.45 4.85 2.86
N GLY A 101 -12.60 5.51 3.00
CA GLY A 101 -12.66 6.86 3.57
C GLY A 101 -12.13 6.94 5.01
N ASN A 102 -12.40 5.93 5.84
CA ASN A 102 -11.81 5.84 7.18
C ASN A 102 -10.30 5.63 7.14
N TYR A 103 -9.84 4.75 6.28
CA TYR A 103 -8.42 4.49 6.09
C TYR A 103 -7.66 5.77 5.71
N VAL A 104 -8.16 6.51 4.72
CA VAL A 104 -7.56 7.80 4.28
C VAL A 104 -7.48 8.80 5.42
N ARG A 105 -8.55 8.93 6.22
CA ARG A 105 -8.55 9.85 7.38
C ARG A 105 -7.49 9.46 8.42
N ASN A 106 -7.38 8.18 8.70
CA ASN A 106 -6.40 7.67 9.67
C ASN A 106 -4.96 7.89 9.17
N GLU A 107 -4.69 7.59 7.90
CA GLU A 107 -3.38 7.84 7.29
C GLU A 107 -3.03 9.33 7.30
N LEU A 108 -3.98 10.20 6.94
CA LEU A 108 -3.77 11.65 6.98
C LEU A 108 -3.43 12.13 8.39
N ALA A 109 -4.17 11.69 9.39
CA ALA A 109 -3.92 12.05 10.79
C ALA A 109 -2.54 11.54 11.27
N ARG A 110 -2.19 10.29 10.91
CA ARG A 110 -0.90 9.67 11.25
C ARG A 110 0.26 10.47 10.63
N TRP A 111 0.21 10.71 9.34
CA TRP A 111 1.28 11.44 8.64
C TRP A 111 1.39 12.89 9.08
N THR A 112 0.27 13.58 9.30
CA THR A 112 0.28 14.95 9.84
C THR A 112 0.99 15.00 11.19
N LYS A 113 0.75 14.02 12.07
CA LYS A 113 1.45 13.94 13.36
C LYS A 113 2.96 13.74 13.17
N ILE A 114 3.36 12.76 12.36
CA ILE A 114 4.78 12.45 12.09
C ILE A 114 5.50 13.67 11.50
N LEU A 115 4.92 14.32 10.50
CA LEU A 115 5.52 15.50 9.87
C LEU A 115 5.72 16.65 10.87
N LYS A 116 4.73 16.89 11.73
CA LYS A 116 4.86 17.89 12.81
C LYS A 116 5.98 17.56 13.80
N GLU A 117 6.09 16.30 14.22
CA GLU A 117 7.15 15.85 15.12
C GLU A 117 8.54 15.97 14.50
N MET A 118 8.65 15.82 13.17
CA MET A 118 9.89 16.02 12.43
C MET A 118 10.20 17.49 12.10
N GLY A 119 9.33 18.42 12.47
CA GLY A 119 9.50 19.85 12.13
C GLY A 119 9.29 20.17 10.66
N ILE A 120 8.67 19.26 9.90
CA ILE A 120 8.32 19.47 8.50
C ILE A 120 6.94 20.14 8.48
N ASN A 121 6.92 21.45 8.27
CA ASN A 121 5.66 22.18 8.11
C ASN A 121 5.13 21.96 6.70
N GLU A 122 3.80 21.80 6.57
CA GLU A 122 3.16 21.88 5.26
C GLU A 122 3.52 23.23 4.63
N ALA A 123 3.98 23.20 3.39
CA ALA A 123 4.14 24.44 2.63
C ALA A 123 2.77 25.11 2.49
N PRO A 124 2.67 26.42 2.60
CA PRO A 124 1.43 27.16 2.52
C PRO A 124 0.73 26.96 1.17
#